data_a3fff710d064bf20630519f3a2b58ff7
#
_entry.id   a3fff710d064bf20630519f3a2b58ff7
#
_cell.length_a   1.000
_cell.length_b   1.000
_cell.length_c   1.000
_cell.angle_alpha   90.00
_cell.angle_beta   90.00
_cell.angle_gamma   90.00
#
_symmetry.space_group_name_H-M   'P 1'
#
loop_
_entity.id
_entity.type
_entity.pdbx_description
1 polymer ?
#
loop_
_entity_poly.entity_id
_entity_poly.type
_entity_poly.pdbx_seq_one_letter_code
_entity_poly.pdbx_strand_id
1 'polypeptide(L)'
;TSFIKKKIIQVFLRHAAFVVLNDDNYLLKLCSHFHCSRNNFHILPAFLPPTQAEYIGLSEDILFFRKQHSFLLSANAYKLRYENGIDIYGFDLLIQLVKSLKEKGINVGLVFCLPMIGDMEYYQKCLSSIKEMNIDDNILVVQREIPNGFEIWKLSDLFIRPTYTDIEGISVKEALFCGTPAVASDVCKRPSEAVLFKNRSYEDLEEKVLGFYNGSNYSSEGGISIDNRVPEQLLEIYEKCK
;
A
#
# COMPACT_ATOMS: atom_id res chain seq x y z
N THR A 1 6.63 -26.22 -3.66
CA THR A 1 5.24 -26.73 -3.58
C THR A 1 5.26 -28.25 -3.72
N SER A 2 4.59 -29.01 -2.81
CA SER A 2 4.49 -30.47 -2.92
C SER A 2 3.94 -30.86 -4.30
N PHE A 3 4.43 -31.97 -4.87
CA PHE A 3 3.98 -32.49 -6.18
C PHE A 3 2.45 -32.65 -6.26
N ILE A 4 1.83 -33.12 -5.17
CA ILE A 4 0.38 -33.30 -5.05
C ILE A 4 -0.34 -31.94 -5.14
N LYS A 5 0.12 -30.92 -4.42
CA LYS A 5 -0.45 -29.56 -4.47
C LYS A 5 -0.35 -28.97 -5.88
N LYS A 6 0.79 -29.18 -6.56
CA LYS A 6 0.98 -28.72 -7.94
C LYS A 6 -0.03 -29.37 -8.89
N LYS A 7 -0.25 -30.68 -8.78
CA LYS A 7 -1.26 -31.42 -9.59
C LYS A 7 -2.68 -30.94 -9.34
N ILE A 8 -3.05 -30.72 -8.07
CA ILE A 8 -4.38 -30.19 -7.71
C ILE A 8 -4.60 -28.82 -8.34
N ILE A 9 -3.65 -27.88 -8.16
CA ILE A 9 -3.76 -26.55 -8.76
C ILE A 9 -3.86 -26.63 -10.29
N GLN A 10 -3.07 -27.49 -10.93
CA GLN A 10 -3.10 -27.69 -12.37
C GLN A 10 -4.49 -28.18 -12.86
N VAL A 11 -5.14 -29.09 -12.13
CA VAL A 11 -6.50 -29.55 -12.44
C VAL A 11 -7.49 -28.40 -12.30
N PHE A 12 -7.45 -27.63 -11.19
CA PHE A 12 -8.33 -26.49 -11.02
C PHE A 12 -8.18 -25.46 -12.14
N LEU A 13 -6.96 -25.09 -12.49
CA LEU A 13 -6.70 -24.10 -13.55
C LEU A 13 -7.18 -24.55 -14.94
N ARG A 14 -7.18 -25.87 -15.20
CA ARG A 14 -7.68 -26.43 -16.47
C ARG A 14 -9.20 -26.50 -16.57
N HIS A 15 -9.87 -26.67 -15.43
CA HIS A 15 -11.32 -26.86 -15.38
C HIS A 15 -12.08 -25.61 -14.89
N ALA A 16 -11.37 -24.56 -14.44
CA ALA A 16 -12.01 -23.31 -14.11
C ALA A 16 -12.66 -22.70 -15.36
N ALA A 17 -13.90 -22.25 -15.25
CA ALA A 17 -14.60 -21.56 -16.32
C ALA A 17 -13.83 -20.28 -16.70
N PHE A 18 -13.32 -19.56 -15.71
CA PHE A 18 -12.42 -18.42 -15.87
C PHE A 18 -11.50 -18.25 -14.66
N VAL A 19 -10.39 -17.54 -14.84
CA VAL A 19 -9.44 -17.17 -13.80
C VAL A 19 -9.15 -15.68 -13.96
N VAL A 20 -9.40 -14.90 -12.92
CA VAL A 20 -9.08 -13.47 -12.89
C VAL A 20 -7.74 -13.25 -12.21
N LEU A 21 -6.85 -12.50 -12.84
CA LEU A 21 -5.56 -12.08 -12.31
C LEU A 21 -5.41 -10.56 -12.47
N ASN A 22 -4.51 -9.98 -11.72
CA ASN A 22 -4.23 -8.54 -11.75
C ASN A 22 -2.95 -8.15 -12.49
N ASP A 23 -2.17 -9.12 -12.97
CA ASP A 23 -0.86 -8.90 -13.60
C ASP A 23 -0.59 -9.93 -14.71
N ASP A 24 -0.24 -9.44 -15.90
CA ASP A 24 0.15 -10.25 -17.05
C ASP A 24 1.44 -11.07 -16.81
N ASN A 25 2.41 -10.50 -16.09
CA ASN A 25 3.66 -11.20 -15.77
C ASN A 25 3.40 -12.39 -14.84
N TYR A 26 2.44 -12.21 -13.91
CA TYR A 26 2.01 -13.32 -13.05
C TYR A 26 1.29 -14.41 -13.85
N LEU A 27 0.46 -14.02 -14.81
CA LEU A 27 -0.18 -14.95 -15.76
C LEU A 27 0.86 -15.79 -16.50
N LEU A 28 1.90 -15.15 -17.05
CA LEU A 28 2.97 -15.85 -17.77
C LEU A 28 3.68 -16.89 -16.88
N LYS A 29 4.04 -16.50 -15.66
CA LYS A 29 4.67 -17.39 -14.68
C LYS A 29 3.76 -18.54 -14.28
N LEU A 30 2.46 -18.27 -14.07
CA LEU A 30 1.47 -19.25 -13.68
C LEU A 30 1.29 -20.30 -14.80
N CYS A 31 1.07 -19.85 -16.03
CA CYS A 31 0.88 -20.75 -17.17
C CYS A 31 2.11 -21.61 -17.45
N SER A 32 3.32 -21.05 -17.36
CA SER A 32 4.55 -21.83 -17.53
C SER A 32 4.76 -22.86 -16.42
N HIS A 33 4.49 -22.47 -15.16
CA HIS A 33 4.67 -23.35 -14.01
C HIS A 33 3.68 -24.52 -13.95
N PHE A 34 2.41 -24.27 -14.32
CA PHE A 34 1.33 -25.24 -14.24
C PHE A 34 0.95 -25.85 -15.58
N HIS A 35 1.59 -25.46 -16.69
CA HIS A 35 1.32 -25.94 -18.04
C HIS A 35 -0.17 -25.85 -18.39
N CYS A 36 -0.80 -24.70 -18.19
CA CYS A 36 -2.21 -24.44 -18.50
C CYS A 36 -2.37 -23.49 -19.68
N SER A 37 -3.52 -23.56 -20.36
CA SER A 37 -3.89 -22.63 -21.44
C SER A 37 -4.24 -21.25 -20.87
N ARG A 38 -4.11 -20.21 -21.69
CA ARG A 38 -4.47 -18.83 -21.33
C ARG A 38 -5.92 -18.47 -21.65
N ASN A 39 -6.65 -19.33 -22.32
CA ASN A 39 -7.94 -19.00 -22.95
C ASN A 39 -9.04 -18.58 -21.97
N ASN A 40 -8.94 -19.00 -20.71
CA ASN A 40 -9.90 -18.70 -19.65
C ASN A 40 -9.35 -17.71 -18.60
N PHE A 41 -8.24 -17.02 -18.89
CA PHE A 41 -7.65 -16.02 -18.00
C PHE A 41 -8.03 -14.62 -18.43
N HIS A 42 -8.41 -13.81 -17.45
CA HIS A 42 -8.72 -12.40 -17.61
C HIS A 42 -7.82 -11.56 -16.70
N ILE A 43 -7.28 -10.49 -17.23
CA ILE A 43 -6.50 -9.53 -16.44
C ILE A 43 -7.40 -8.36 -16.10
N LEU A 44 -7.71 -8.21 -14.83
CA LEU A 44 -8.46 -7.08 -14.30
C LEU A 44 -7.69 -6.42 -13.16
N PRO A 45 -7.67 -5.10 -13.05
CA PRO A 45 -7.10 -4.41 -11.90
C PRO A 45 -7.75 -4.87 -10.59
N ALA A 46 -6.97 -5.07 -9.54
CA ALA A 46 -7.50 -5.45 -8.24
C ALA A 46 -8.16 -4.27 -7.49
N PHE A 47 -7.79 -3.04 -7.86
CA PHE A 47 -8.35 -1.85 -7.26
C PHE A 47 -9.74 -1.54 -7.81
N LEU A 48 -10.71 -1.44 -6.91
CA LEU A 48 -12.05 -0.92 -7.17
C LEU A 48 -12.20 0.43 -6.46
N PRO A 49 -12.59 1.49 -7.18
CA PRO A 49 -12.83 2.79 -6.55
C PRO A 49 -13.91 2.69 -5.50
N PRO A 50 -13.76 3.39 -4.35
CA PRO A 50 -14.79 3.42 -3.33
C PRO A 50 -16.05 4.10 -3.84
N THR A 51 -17.21 3.61 -3.40
CA THR A 51 -18.48 4.28 -3.60
C THR A 51 -18.70 5.37 -2.55
N GLN A 52 -19.55 6.34 -2.83
CA GLN A 52 -19.83 7.44 -1.89
C GLN A 52 -20.43 6.96 -0.55
N ALA A 53 -21.08 5.81 -0.54
CA ALA A 53 -21.65 5.20 0.67
C ALA A 53 -20.57 4.62 1.63
N GLU A 54 -19.33 4.48 1.16
CA GLU A 54 -18.21 3.95 1.96
C GLU A 54 -17.48 5.03 2.77
N TYR A 55 -17.82 6.31 2.61
CA TYR A 55 -17.26 7.40 3.41
C TYR A 55 -18.01 7.52 4.74
N ILE A 56 -17.40 7.04 5.84
CA ILE A 56 -18.02 6.96 7.18
C ILE A 56 -17.55 8.09 8.12
N GLY A 57 -16.54 8.84 7.70
CA GLY A 57 -15.87 9.85 8.52
C GLY A 57 -14.74 9.29 9.38
N LEU A 58 -13.80 10.16 9.71
CA LEU A 58 -12.63 9.83 10.52
C LEU A 58 -12.92 10.01 12.01
N SER A 59 -12.30 9.18 12.83
CA SER A 59 -12.38 9.30 14.29
C SER A 59 -11.64 10.55 14.81
N GLU A 60 -12.06 11.02 15.98
CA GLU A 60 -11.57 12.25 16.58
C GLU A 60 -10.06 12.25 16.85
N ASP A 61 -9.47 11.09 17.20
CA ASP A 61 -8.05 10.94 17.45
C ASP A 61 -7.22 11.23 16.19
N ILE A 62 -7.65 10.76 15.02
CA ILE A 62 -6.98 11.02 13.74
C ILE A 62 -7.12 12.51 13.36
N LEU A 63 -8.33 13.06 13.50
CA LEU A 63 -8.57 14.47 13.21
C LEU A 63 -7.79 15.40 14.14
N PHE A 64 -7.68 15.05 15.42
CA PHE A 64 -6.89 15.78 16.39
C PHE A 64 -5.39 15.71 16.04
N PHE A 65 -4.89 14.51 15.71
CA PHE A 65 -3.51 14.31 15.30
C PHE A 65 -3.15 15.13 14.05
N ARG A 66 -4.05 15.20 13.05
CA ARG A 66 -3.87 16.06 11.86
C ARG A 66 -3.70 17.53 12.22
N LYS A 67 -4.48 18.04 13.18
CA LYS A 67 -4.42 19.45 13.60
C LYS A 67 -3.09 19.82 14.25
N GLN A 68 -2.39 18.85 14.84
CA GLN A 68 -1.10 19.07 15.51
C GLN A 68 0.07 19.10 14.53
N HIS A 69 -0.08 18.55 13.33
CA HIS A 69 1.01 18.37 12.37
C HIS A 69 0.71 19.09 11.05
N SER A 70 1.63 19.94 10.60
CA SER A 70 1.48 20.68 9.35
C SER A 70 1.79 19.83 8.11
N PHE A 71 2.59 18.76 8.27
CA PHE A 71 2.90 17.80 7.22
C PHE A 71 2.53 16.39 7.68
N LEU A 72 1.44 15.85 7.15
CA LEU A 72 0.92 14.55 7.54
C LEU A 72 1.29 13.50 6.53
N LEU A 73 2.03 12.50 6.98
CA LEU A 73 2.31 11.27 6.27
C LEU A 73 1.28 10.20 6.64
N SER A 74 0.97 9.32 5.71
CA SER A 74 0.21 8.11 5.98
C SER A 74 0.85 6.88 5.35
N ALA A 75 0.68 5.74 6.00
CA ALA A 75 1.15 4.44 5.53
C ALA A 75 0.31 3.32 6.15
N ASN A 76 0.41 2.11 5.60
CA ASN A 76 -0.32 0.98 6.15
C ASN A 76 0.43 -0.33 6.06
N ALA A 77 0.12 -1.21 7.02
CA ALA A 77 0.37 -2.64 6.96
C ALA A 77 -0.87 -3.38 7.48
N TYR A 78 -1.24 -4.51 6.87
CA TYR A 78 -2.29 -5.35 7.45
C TYR A 78 -1.84 -5.92 8.80
N LYS A 79 -0.58 -6.37 8.87
CA LYS A 79 0.12 -6.82 10.08
C LYS A 79 1.62 -6.68 9.89
N LEU A 80 2.37 -6.41 10.95
CA LEU A 80 3.83 -6.40 10.89
C LEU A 80 4.38 -7.80 10.65
N ARG A 81 5.40 -7.88 9.81
CA ARG A 81 6.15 -9.10 9.50
C ARG A 81 7.62 -8.75 9.47
N TYR A 82 8.39 -9.38 10.35
CA TYR A 82 9.84 -9.27 10.37
C TYR A 82 10.45 -10.60 9.97
N GLU A 83 11.10 -10.66 8.81
CA GLU A 83 11.57 -11.90 8.22
C GLU A 83 13.04 -11.74 7.76
N ASN A 84 13.90 -12.64 8.21
CA ASN A 84 15.33 -12.64 7.85
C ASN A 84 16.04 -11.30 8.13
N GLY A 85 15.70 -10.63 9.22
CA GLY A 85 16.27 -9.33 9.57
C GLY A 85 15.67 -8.13 8.84
N ILE A 86 14.57 -8.30 8.12
CA ILE A 86 13.96 -7.25 7.29
C ILE A 86 12.50 -7.04 7.69
N ASP A 87 12.12 -5.79 7.91
CA ASP A 87 10.72 -5.39 8.00
C ASP A 87 10.09 -5.38 6.60
N ILE A 88 9.09 -6.26 6.42
CA ILE A 88 8.43 -6.43 5.12
C ILE A 88 7.60 -5.20 4.73
N TYR A 89 7.08 -4.46 5.71
CA TYR A 89 6.25 -3.27 5.45
C TYR A 89 7.01 -1.95 5.59
N GLY A 90 8.26 -1.99 6.09
CA GLY A 90 9.14 -0.83 6.17
C GLY A 90 8.75 0.17 7.25
N PHE A 91 8.11 -0.26 8.35
CA PHE A 91 7.80 0.62 9.47
C PHE A 91 9.07 1.19 10.10
N ASP A 92 10.16 0.42 10.10
CA ASP A 92 11.51 0.88 10.50
C ASP A 92 12.00 2.09 9.69
N LEU A 93 11.82 2.07 8.38
CA LEU A 93 12.16 3.20 7.51
C LEU A 93 11.30 4.44 7.80
N LEU A 94 10.01 4.24 8.10
CA LEU A 94 9.10 5.33 8.44
C LEU A 94 9.46 5.97 9.79
N ILE A 95 9.82 5.16 10.80
CA ILE A 95 10.29 5.66 12.11
C ILE A 95 11.54 6.53 11.92
N GLN A 96 12.51 6.05 11.15
CA GLN A 96 13.73 6.78 10.84
C GLN A 96 13.42 8.08 10.08
N LEU A 97 12.50 8.04 9.11
CA LEU A 97 12.07 9.20 8.34
C LEU A 97 11.45 10.27 9.21
N VAL A 98 10.48 9.91 10.08
CA VAL A 98 9.83 10.85 10.99
C VAL A 98 10.86 11.52 11.90
N LYS A 99 11.82 10.74 12.43
CA LYS A 99 12.92 11.29 13.23
C LYS A 99 13.72 12.33 12.46
N SER A 100 14.18 12.00 11.27
CA SER A 100 14.99 12.90 10.47
C SER A 100 14.24 14.17 10.05
N LEU A 101 12.98 14.05 9.65
CA LEU A 101 12.16 15.22 9.29
C LEU A 101 11.94 16.15 10.50
N LYS A 102 11.70 15.58 11.69
CA LYS A 102 11.61 16.35 12.94
C LYS A 102 12.92 17.06 13.27
N GLU A 103 14.07 16.42 13.12
CA GLU A 103 15.39 17.01 13.33
C GLU A 103 15.70 18.14 12.35
N LYS A 104 15.11 18.11 11.15
CA LYS A 104 15.16 19.20 10.16
C LYS A 104 14.16 20.33 10.45
N GLY A 105 13.44 20.26 11.58
CA GLY A 105 12.48 21.29 11.99
C GLY A 105 11.11 21.20 11.29
N ILE A 106 10.83 20.11 10.61
CA ILE A 106 9.54 19.88 9.95
C ILE A 106 8.53 19.37 11.01
N ASN A 107 7.38 20.05 11.12
CA ASN A 107 6.29 19.59 11.97
C ASN A 107 5.53 18.44 11.30
N VAL A 108 6.16 17.24 11.30
CA VAL A 108 5.68 16.04 10.65
C VAL A 108 4.88 15.16 11.61
N GLY A 109 3.78 14.57 11.12
CA GLY A 109 3.05 13.48 11.74
C GLY A 109 2.95 12.28 10.79
N LEU A 110 2.94 11.08 11.34
CA LEU A 110 2.70 9.82 10.60
C LEU A 110 1.48 9.09 11.19
N VAL A 111 0.46 8.88 10.37
CA VAL A 111 -0.62 7.92 10.68
C VAL A 111 -0.27 6.57 10.06
N PHE A 112 0.02 5.59 10.91
CA PHE A 112 0.33 4.23 10.49
C PHE A 112 -0.84 3.29 10.79
N CYS A 113 -1.55 2.86 9.74
CA CYS A 113 -2.69 1.95 9.87
C CYS A 113 -2.21 0.52 10.01
N LEU A 114 -2.45 -0.09 11.18
CA LEU A 114 -2.00 -1.44 11.55
C LEU A 114 -3.14 -2.21 12.24
N PRO A 115 -4.15 -2.73 11.50
CA PRO A 115 -5.30 -3.39 12.11
C PRO A 115 -4.93 -4.63 12.94
N MET A 116 -3.86 -5.31 12.59
CA MET A 116 -3.31 -6.45 13.34
C MET A 116 -1.83 -6.23 13.64
N ILE A 117 -1.40 -6.53 14.85
CA ILE A 117 0.03 -6.34 15.21
C ILE A 117 0.93 -7.29 14.43
N GLY A 118 0.58 -8.58 14.35
CA GLY A 118 1.41 -9.59 13.70
C GLY A 118 2.60 -10.00 14.58
N ASP A 119 3.81 -9.59 14.24
CA ASP A 119 5.02 -9.84 15.02
C ASP A 119 5.09 -8.92 16.25
N MET A 120 4.70 -9.46 17.41
CA MET A 120 4.62 -8.69 18.66
C MET A 120 6.00 -8.28 19.17
N GLU A 121 7.01 -9.13 19.07
CA GLU A 121 8.36 -8.82 19.53
C GLU A 121 8.94 -7.66 18.71
N TYR A 122 8.79 -7.73 17.40
CA TYR A 122 9.23 -6.67 16.52
C TYR A 122 8.46 -5.37 16.75
N TYR A 123 7.14 -5.44 16.97
CA TYR A 123 6.33 -4.27 17.30
C TYR A 123 6.79 -3.58 18.56
N GLN A 124 7.11 -4.33 19.63
CA GLN A 124 7.64 -3.75 20.87
C GLN A 124 9.01 -3.07 20.66
N LYS A 125 9.87 -3.63 19.82
CA LYS A 125 11.14 -2.98 19.42
C LYS A 125 10.88 -1.66 18.72
N CYS A 126 9.93 -1.60 17.79
CA CYS A 126 9.54 -0.35 17.13
C CYS A 126 9.05 0.70 18.13
N LEU A 127 8.17 0.32 19.07
CA LEU A 127 7.66 1.25 20.09
C LEU A 127 8.79 1.76 21.02
N SER A 128 9.74 0.90 21.40
CA SER A 128 10.91 1.33 22.17
C SER A 128 11.76 2.32 21.41
N SER A 129 12.04 2.06 20.14
CA SER A 129 12.78 2.99 19.26
C SER A 129 12.08 4.33 19.11
N ILE A 130 10.75 4.35 18.95
CA ILE A 130 9.95 5.58 18.85
C ILE A 130 10.14 6.44 20.11
N LYS A 131 10.08 5.82 21.32
CA LYS A 131 10.29 6.51 22.59
C LYS A 131 11.72 7.00 22.77
N GLU A 132 12.71 6.15 22.49
CA GLU A 132 14.13 6.51 22.57
C GLU A 132 14.49 7.68 21.66
N MET A 133 13.84 7.79 20.51
CA MET A 133 14.00 8.87 19.55
C MET A 133 13.16 10.12 19.89
N ASN A 134 12.33 10.07 20.93
CA ASN A 134 11.42 11.16 21.33
C ASN A 134 10.51 11.63 20.17
N ILE A 135 9.91 10.68 19.44
CA ILE A 135 8.98 10.91 18.32
C ILE A 135 7.61 10.27 18.53
N ASP A 136 7.27 9.90 19.75
CA ASP A 136 5.99 9.29 20.12
C ASP A 136 4.80 10.20 19.82
N ASP A 137 4.95 11.52 20.00
CA ASP A 137 3.94 12.52 19.61
C ASP A 137 3.81 12.69 18.08
N ASN A 138 4.76 12.17 17.31
CA ASN A 138 4.79 12.30 15.84
C ASN A 138 4.28 11.05 15.10
N ILE A 139 3.94 9.95 15.80
CA ILE A 139 3.49 8.72 15.19
C ILE A 139 2.21 8.23 15.87
N LEU A 140 1.13 8.21 15.11
CA LEU A 140 -0.15 7.61 15.52
C LEU A 140 -0.30 6.23 14.87
N VAL A 141 -0.18 5.16 15.68
CA VAL A 141 -0.46 3.79 15.20
C VAL A 141 -1.93 3.48 15.44
N VAL A 142 -2.67 3.28 14.36
CA VAL A 142 -4.10 2.97 14.41
C VAL A 142 -4.31 1.47 14.37
N GLN A 143 -4.56 0.86 15.56
CA GLN A 143 -4.70 -0.59 15.76
C GLN A 143 -6.16 -1.06 15.75
N ARG A 144 -6.93 -0.59 14.80
CA ARG A 144 -8.32 -1.02 14.60
C ARG A 144 -8.59 -1.20 13.13
N GLU A 145 -9.60 -1.98 12.81
CA GLU A 145 -10.10 -2.00 11.44
C GLU A 145 -10.60 -0.61 11.08
N ILE A 146 -10.11 -0.11 9.96
CA ILE A 146 -10.58 1.11 9.36
C ILE A 146 -11.30 0.66 8.09
N PRO A 147 -12.63 0.70 8.08
CA PRO A 147 -13.41 0.26 6.92
C PRO A 147 -12.98 0.96 5.62
N ASN A 148 -12.48 2.22 5.78
CA ASN A 148 -12.10 3.07 4.66
C ASN A 148 -10.78 3.78 4.92
N GLY A 149 -9.67 3.17 4.51
CA GLY A 149 -8.36 3.81 4.51
C GLY A 149 -8.31 5.08 3.64
N PHE A 150 -9.19 5.18 2.65
CA PHE A 150 -9.31 6.32 1.73
C PHE A 150 -9.44 7.67 2.43
N GLU A 151 -10.20 7.75 3.53
CA GLU A 151 -10.38 9.00 4.27
C GLU A 151 -9.09 9.46 4.95
N ILE A 152 -8.27 8.50 5.40
CA ILE A 152 -6.94 8.81 5.96
C ILE A 152 -5.99 9.25 4.85
N TRP A 153 -6.00 8.54 3.70
CA TRP A 153 -5.18 8.96 2.56
C TRP A 153 -5.55 10.37 2.12
N LYS A 154 -6.84 10.66 1.96
CA LYS A 154 -7.34 11.99 1.58
C LYS A 154 -6.99 13.09 2.58
N LEU A 155 -6.89 12.76 3.88
CA LEU A 155 -6.48 13.70 4.93
C LEU A 155 -4.98 14.00 4.89
N SER A 156 -4.18 13.11 4.32
CA SER A 156 -2.73 13.16 4.36
C SER A 156 -2.14 14.01 3.23
N ASP A 157 -0.99 14.62 3.48
CA ASP A 157 -0.25 15.37 2.48
C ASP A 157 0.56 14.43 1.57
N LEU A 158 0.96 13.24 2.09
CA LEU A 158 1.72 12.24 1.35
C LEU A 158 1.45 10.83 1.89
N PHE A 159 1.18 9.90 0.99
CA PHE A 159 1.11 8.47 1.30
C PHE A 159 2.44 7.78 1.01
N ILE A 160 2.91 6.91 1.91
CA ILE A 160 4.19 6.19 1.74
C ILE A 160 3.96 4.68 1.81
N ARG A 161 4.50 3.97 0.81
CA ARG A 161 4.47 2.50 0.74
C ARG A 161 5.88 1.93 0.67
N PRO A 162 6.60 1.78 1.82
CA PRO A 162 8.01 1.39 1.85
C PRO A 162 8.21 -0.13 1.97
N THR A 163 7.34 -0.92 1.35
CA THR A 163 7.37 -2.39 1.44
C THR A 163 8.62 -2.99 0.81
N TYR A 164 9.22 -3.98 1.48
CA TYR A 164 10.33 -4.77 0.94
C TYR A 164 9.89 -5.68 -0.21
N THR A 165 8.66 -6.17 -0.16
CA THR A 165 8.04 -6.97 -1.23
C THR A 165 6.56 -6.63 -1.31
N ASP A 166 6.04 -6.57 -2.52
CA ASP A 166 4.63 -6.28 -2.78
C ASP A 166 4.21 -6.95 -4.09
N ILE A 167 2.92 -7.14 -4.31
CA ILE A 167 2.38 -7.66 -5.57
C ILE A 167 1.91 -6.50 -6.45
N GLU A 168 1.10 -5.60 -5.90
CA GLU A 168 0.51 -4.48 -6.63
C GLU A 168 0.50 -3.19 -5.81
N GLY A 169 0.32 -3.31 -4.48
CA GLY A 169 0.21 -2.15 -3.58
C GLY A 169 -1.07 -1.35 -3.82
N ILE A 170 -2.22 -1.98 -3.62
CA ILE A 170 -3.55 -1.38 -3.83
C ILE A 170 -3.66 -0.02 -3.13
N SER A 171 -3.14 0.11 -1.90
CA SER A 171 -3.16 1.37 -1.15
C SER A 171 -2.45 2.54 -1.82
N VAL A 172 -1.47 2.29 -2.72
CA VAL A 172 -0.87 3.34 -3.55
C VAL A 172 -1.90 3.88 -4.54
N LYS A 173 -2.67 2.99 -5.18
CA LYS A 173 -3.74 3.39 -6.10
C LYS A 173 -4.87 4.12 -5.37
N GLU A 174 -5.21 3.66 -4.16
CA GLU A 174 -6.20 4.31 -3.30
C GLU A 174 -5.80 5.75 -2.97
N ALA A 175 -4.55 5.96 -2.54
CA ALA A 175 -4.05 7.30 -2.20
C ALA A 175 -4.09 8.23 -3.42
N LEU A 176 -3.56 7.78 -4.56
CA LEU A 176 -3.57 8.54 -5.80
C LEU A 176 -5.00 8.83 -6.30
N PHE A 177 -5.93 7.88 -6.16
CA PHE A 177 -7.34 8.09 -6.48
C PHE A 177 -7.99 9.18 -5.61
N CYS A 178 -7.59 9.26 -4.35
CA CYS A 178 -8.03 10.31 -3.43
C CYS A 178 -7.38 11.68 -3.70
N GLY A 179 -6.47 11.77 -4.67
CA GLY A 179 -5.70 12.98 -4.96
C GLY A 179 -4.48 13.16 -4.05
N THR A 180 -4.15 12.16 -3.22
CA THR A 180 -2.99 12.19 -2.34
C THR A 180 -1.78 11.65 -3.06
N PRO A 181 -0.68 12.43 -3.18
CA PRO A 181 0.57 11.96 -3.75
C PRO A 181 1.08 10.71 -3.05
N ALA A 182 1.81 9.85 -3.76
CA ALA A 182 2.32 8.62 -3.20
C ALA A 182 3.80 8.40 -3.52
N VAL A 183 4.57 8.04 -2.48
CA VAL A 183 5.96 7.55 -2.60
C VAL A 183 5.96 6.06 -2.29
N ALA A 184 6.50 5.24 -3.18
CA ALA A 184 6.50 3.79 -3.02
C ALA A 184 7.84 3.16 -3.39
N SER A 185 8.19 2.04 -2.75
CA SER A 185 9.34 1.23 -3.16
C SER A 185 9.16 0.63 -4.57
N ASP A 186 10.24 0.48 -5.30
CA ASP A 186 10.31 -0.03 -6.68
C ASP A 186 10.22 -1.56 -6.81
N VAL A 187 9.62 -2.22 -5.83
CA VAL A 187 9.58 -3.70 -5.73
C VAL A 187 8.60 -4.39 -6.68
N CYS A 188 7.66 -3.65 -7.22
CA CYS A 188 6.68 -4.13 -8.20
C CYS A 188 6.24 -2.99 -9.14
N LYS A 189 5.46 -3.32 -10.15
CA LYS A 189 4.87 -2.31 -11.03
C LYS A 189 3.93 -1.41 -10.22
N ARG A 190 4.19 -0.11 -10.26
CA ARG A 190 3.37 0.92 -9.61
C ARG A 190 2.68 1.78 -10.68
N PRO A 191 1.62 2.53 -10.32
CA PRO A 191 1.09 3.59 -11.18
C PRO A 191 2.19 4.59 -11.56
N SER A 192 2.10 5.16 -12.78
CA SER A 192 3.08 6.13 -13.30
C SER A 192 3.15 7.41 -12.48
N GLU A 193 2.06 7.74 -11.78
CA GLU A 193 1.90 8.91 -10.93
C GLU A 193 2.57 8.73 -9.55
N ALA A 194 2.88 7.49 -9.17
CA ALA A 194 3.61 7.22 -7.94
C ALA A 194 5.11 7.54 -8.12
N VAL A 195 5.68 8.22 -7.15
CA VAL A 195 7.12 8.46 -7.09
C VAL A 195 7.81 7.25 -6.50
N LEU A 196 8.77 6.71 -7.24
CA LEU A 196 9.48 5.52 -6.81
C LEU A 196 10.77 5.87 -6.08
N PHE A 197 11.04 5.12 -5.03
CA PHE A 197 12.35 5.10 -4.38
C PHE A 197 12.92 3.67 -4.41
N LYS A 198 14.25 3.59 -4.42
CA LYS A 198 14.96 2.31 -4.44
C LYS A 198 14.68 1.51 -3.18
N ASN A 199 14.22 0.27 -3.36
CA ASN A 199 13.88 -0.63 -2.27
C ASN A 199 14.93 -0.64 -1.15
N ARG A 200 14.49 -0.39 0.09
CA ARG A 200 15.31 -0.32 1.31
C ARG A 200 16.36 0.80 1.33
N SER A 201 16.42 1.70 0.35
CA SER A 201 17.26 2.89 0.46
C SER A 201 16.54 3.98 1.25
N TYR A 202 17.02 4.21 2.48
CA TYR A 202 16.51 5.27 3.34
C TYR A 202 16.80 6.65 2.73
N GLU A 203 17.99 6.86 2.20
CA GLU A 203 18.45 8.12 1.62
C GLU A 203 17.56 8.54 0.43
N ASP A 204 17.24 7.58 -0.44
CA ASP A 204 16.37 7.84 -1.60
C ASP A 204 14.92 8.10 -1.16
N LEU A 205 14.41 7.36 -0.16
CA LEU A 205 13.10 7.62 0.44
C LEU A 205 13.03 9.05 1.01
N GLU A 206 14.00 9.44 1.82
CA GLU A 206 14.06 10.79 2.42
C GLU A 206 14.15 11.88 1.36
N GLU A 207 14.98 11.70 0.33
CA GLU A 207 15.10 12.64 -0.80
C GLU A 207 13.74 12.87 -1.47
N LYS A 208 13.02 11.78 -1.80
CA LYS A 208 11.69 11.89 -2.44
C LYS A 208 10.68 12.60 -1.55
N VAL A 209 10.64 12.28 -0.26
CA VAL A 209 9.72 12.93 0.70
C VAL A 209 10.03 14.41 0.88
N LEU A 210 11.31 14.78 1.01
CA LEU A 210 11.73 16.17 1.07
C LEU A 210 11.42 16.93 -0.23
N GLY A 211 11.51 16.27 -1.38
CA GLY A 211 11.11 16.85 -2.66
C GLY A 211 9.62 17.26 -2.66
N PHE A 212 8.74 16.45 -2.09
CA PHE A 212 7.32 16.82 -1.91
C PHE A 212 7.15 17.97 -0.93
N TYR A 213 7.78 17.90 0.23
CA TYR A 213 7.67 18.94 1.24
C TYR A 213 8.11 20.32 0.73
N ASN A 214 9.17 20.37 -0.07
CA ASN A 214 9.72 21.59 -0.65
C ASN A 214 9.02 22.07 -1.92
N GLY A 215 7.98 21.37 -2.38
CA GLY A 215 7.27 21.70 -3.62
C GLY A 215 8.09 21.46 -4.89
N SER A 216 9.20 20.73 -4.80
CA SER A 216 10.07 20.42 -5.93
C SER A 216 9.54 19.19 -6.67
N ASN A 217 8.90 19.38 -7.84
CA ASN A 217 8.63 18.35 -8.84
C ASN A 217 7.35 17.50 -8.78
N TYR A 218 6.30 17.91 -8.09
CA TYR A 218 5.05 17.15 -8.22
C TYR A 218 3.88 18.06 -8.51
N SER A 219 3.43 18.04 -9.77
CA SER A 219 2.12 18.58 -10.12
C SER A 219 1.05 17.66 -9.52
N SER A 220 0.34 18.16 -8.53
CA SER A 220 -0.86 17.52 -7.97
C SER A 220 -2.06 17.57 -8.92
N GLU A 221 -1.84 17.92 -10.17
CA GLU A 221 -2.86 17.97 -11.20
C GLU A 221 -3.07 16.57 -11.79
N GLY A 222 -4.01 15.84 -11.23
CA GLY A 222 -4.53 14.62 -11.82
C GLY A 222 -4.49 13.41 -10.87
N GLY A 223 -5.60 13.12 -10.23
CA GLY A 223 -5.85 11.80 -9.69
C GLY A 223 -5.71 10.76 -10.81
N ILE A 224 -5.37 9.52 -10.47
CA ILE A 224 -5.27 8.42 -11.45
C ILE A 224 -6.57 8.32 -12.23
N SER A 225 -6.49 8.32 -13.56
CA SER A 225 -7.61 7.87 -14.38
C SER A 225 -7.77 6.35 -14.17
N ILE A 226 -8.75 5.97 -13.37
CA ILE A 226 -9.08 4.57 -13.14
C ILE A 226 -10.14 4.15 -14.14
N ASP A 227 -9.92 2.99 -14.78
CA ASP A 227 -10.99 2.37 -15.58
C ASP A 227 -12.11 1.92 -14.64
N ASN A 228 -13.14 2.74 -14.52
CA ASN A 228 -14.30 2.47 -13.67
C ASN A 228 -15.17 1.30 -14.19
N ARG A 229 -14.81 0.69 -15.34
CA ARG A 229 -15.55 -0.43 -15.94
C ARG A 229 -15.14 -1.81 -15.39
N VAL A 230 -14.25 -1.87 -14.42
CA VAL A 230 -13.83 -3.16 -13.82
C VAL A 230 -15.03 -3.96 -13.28
N PRO A 231 -16.00 -3.35 -12.57
CA PRO A 231 -17.20 -4.07 -12.13
C PRO A 231 -18.02 -4.63 -13.30
N GLU A 232 -18.24 -3.84 -14.37
CA GLU A 232 -18.96 -4.26 -15.56
C GLU A 232 -18.23 -5.38 -16.29
N GLN A 233 -16.92 -5.27 -16.45
CA GLN A 233 -16.08 -6.30 -17.07
C GLN A 233 -16.14 -7.61 -16.27
N LEU A 234 -16.15 -7.53 -14.94
CA LEU A 234 -16.30 -8.70 -14.08
C LEU A 234 -17.68 -9.35 -14.24
N LEU A 235 -18.75 -8.55 -14.30
CA LEU A 235 -20.10 -9.04 -14.56
C LEU A 235 -20.22 -9.71 -15.92
N GLU A 236 -19.65 -9.14 -16.97
CA GLU A 236 -19.62 -9.74 -18.31
C GLU A 236 -18.92 -11.13 -18.31
N ILE A 237 -17.84 -11.27 -17.52
CA ILE A 237 -17.16 -12.56 -17.36
C ILE A 237 -18.09 -13.57 -16.69
N TYR A 238 -18.79 -13.18 -15.62
CA TYR A 238 -19.76 -14.05 -14.94
C TYR A 238 -20.94 -14.47 -15.83
N GLU A 239 -21.44 -13.57 -16.66
CA GLU A 239 -22.55 -13.84 -17.57
C GLU A 239 -22.18 -14.88 -18.65
N LYS A 240 -20.93 -14.86 -19.13
CA LYS A 240 -20.41 -15.85 -20.09
C LYS A 240 -20.26 -17.26 -19.49
N CYS A 241 -20.39 -17.41 -18.17
CA CYS A 241 -20.27 -18.69 -17.48
C CYS A 241 -21.62 -19.36 -17.15
N LYS A 242 -22.73 -18.69 -17.48
CA LYS A 242 -24.07 -19.25 -17.39
C LYS A 242 -24.40 -20.06 -18.62
#